data_903051cf1e1b9b0a10c663953ca76ce0
#
_entry.id   903051cf1e1b9b0a10c663953ca76ce0
#
_cell.length_a   1.000
_cell.length_b   1.000
_cell.length_c   1.000
_cell.angle_alpha   90.00
_cell.angle_beta   90.00
_cell.angle_gamma   90.00
#
_symmetry.space_group_name_H-M   'P 1'
#
loop_
_entity.id
_entity.type
_entity.pdbx_description
1 polymer ?
#
loop_
_entity_poly.entity_id
_entity_poly.type
_entity_poly.pdbx_seq_one_letter_code
_entity_poly.pdbx_strand_id
1 'polypeptide(L)'
;MILDKLVESTRIRVEQEKRDIPLKIVKEKALKMEKGNFSFEKVIAEDEISFICEIKKASPSKGVIAEEFPYIQIAKEYEGAGASCISVLTEPDYFKGDKKYLEEISRNVTIPLLRKDFVIDEYMIYDAKIHGASCVLLICSILGKKELEKYIQICDDLGMSALVEACLLYTSP
;
A
#
# COMPACT_ATOMS: atom_id res chain seq x y z
N MET A 1 -4.60 15.92 15.32
CA MET A 1 -5.44 14.70 15.12
C MET A 1 -4.56 13.46 15.06
N ILE A 2 -5.12 12.25 15.12
CA ILE A 2 -4.32 11.01 15.03
C ILE A 2 -3.60 10.94 13.68
N LEU A 3 -4.28 11.35 12.60
CA LEU A 3 -3.74 11.33 11.24
C LEU A 3 -2.45 12.16 11.11
N ASP A 4 -2.39 13.33 11.74
CA ASP A 4 -1.18 14.18 11.71
C ASP A 4 0.03 13.47 12.33
N LYS A 5 -0.20 12.70 13.41
CA LYS A 5 0.86 11.91 14.06
C LYS A 5 1.35 10.77 13.17
N LEU A 6 0.43 10.10 12.47
CA LEU A 6 0.75 9.02 11.53
C LEU A 6 1.56 9.56 10.34
N VAL A 7 1.17 10.70 9.79
CA VAL A 7 1.88 11.38 8.71
C VAL A 7 3.29 11.81 9.16
N GLU A 8 3.43 12.37 10.37
CA GLU A 8 4.73 12.79 10.88
C GLU A 8 5.67 11.60 11.12
N SER A 9 5.16 10.52 11.73
CA SER A 9 5.92 9.27 11.89
C SER A 9 6.39 8.74 10.53
N THR A 10 5.50 8.71 9.53
CA THR A 10 5.83 8.29 8.17
C THR A 10 6.89 9.20 7.54
N ARG A 11 6.82 10.52 7.75
CA ARG A 11 7.82 11.47 7.24
C ARG A 11 9.21 11.17 7.77
N ILE A 12 9.34 10.97 9.09
CA ILE A 12 10.62 10.63 9.73
C ILE A 12 11.18 9.32 9.17
N ARG A 13 10.34 8.30 9.04
CA ARG A 13 10.70 7.00 8.46
C ARG A 13 11.20 7.13 7.02
N VAL A 14 10.46 7.80 6.16
CA VAL A 14 10.82 7.97 4.74
C VAL A 14 12.12 8.76 4.59
N GLU A 15 12.35 9.80 5.38
CA GLU A 15 13.62 10.53 5.37
C GLU A 15 14.80 9.65 5.80
N GLN A 16 14.61 8.75 6.75
CA GLN A 16 15.65 7.78 7.13
C GLN A 16 15.89 6.77 5.99
N GLU A 17 14.83 6.20 5.42
CA GLU A 17 14.94 5.27 4.29
C GLU A 17 15.67 5.89 3.08
N LYS A 18 15.42 7.18 2.79
CA LYS A 18 16.13 7.92 1.73
C LYS A 18 17.62 8.15 2.02
N ARG A 19 18.01 8.24 3.30
CA ARG A 19 19.44 8.31 3.68
C ARG A 19 20.13 6.96 3.47
N ASP A 20 19.43 5.86 3.80
CA ASP A 20 19.96 4.51 3.65
C ASP A 20 20.02 4.11 2.18
N ILE A 21 18.95 4.35 1.42
CA ILE A 21 18.86 4.10 -0.03
C ILE A 21 18.24 5.32 -0.72
N PRO A 22 19.04 6.13 -1.43
CA PRO A 22 18.56 7.34 -2.09
C PRO A 22 17.42 7.09 -3.10
N LEU A 23 16.49 8.04 -3.21
CA LEU A 23 15.36 7.99 -4.15
C LEU A 23 15.79 7.58 -5.58
N LYS A 24 16.91 8.11 -6.05
CA LYS A 24 17.42 7.78 -7.40
C LYS A 24 17.60 6.27 -7.58
N ILE A 25 18.16 5.59 -6.59
CA ILE A 25 18.41 4.14 -6.64
C ILE A 25 17.11 3.34 -6.62
N VAL A 26 16.18 3.70 -5.72
CA VAL A 26 14.88 3.05 -5.62
C VAL A 26 14.08 3.25 -6.91
N LYS A 27 14.06 4.47 -7.44
CA LYS A 27 13.40 4.80 -8.70
C LYS A 27 13.98 4.03 -9.88
N GLU A 28 15.30 4.00 -10.04
CA GLU A 28 15.97 3.23 -11.10
C GLU A 28 15.67 1.73 -11.01
N LYS A 29 15.63 1.19 -9.79
CA LYS A 29 15.29 -0.23 -9.56
C LYS A 29 13.85 -0.51 -9.96
N ALA A 30 12.90 0.31 -9.53
CA ALA A 30 11.49 0.15 -9.87
C ALA A 30 11.23 0.25 -11.38
N LEU A 31 11.88 1.21 -12.07
CA LEU A 31 11.73 1.43 -13.51
C LEU A 31 12.38 0.34 -14.37
N LYS A 32 13.34 -0.41 -13.82
CA LYS A 32 13.93 -1.59 -14.50
C LYS A 32 13.07 -2.85 -14.38
N MET A 33 12.11 -2.87 -13.46
CA MET A 33 11.16 -3.97 -13.36
C MET A 33 10.18 -3.94 -14.52
N GLU A 34 9.60 -5.08 -14.84
CA GLU A 34 8.53 -5.16 -15.82
C GLU A 34 7.38 -4.21 -15.42
N LYS A 35 6.89 -3.43 -16.41
CA LYS A 35 5.73 -2.56 -16.20
C LYS A 35 4.53 -3.45 -15.83
N GLY A 36 3.82 -3.08 -14.77
CA GLY A 36 2.60 -3.76 -14.38
C GLY A 36 1.49 -3.60 -15.43
N ASN A 37 0.41 -4.33 -15.23
CA ASN A 37 -0.72 -4.36 -16.15
C ASN A 37 -2.02 -3.89 -15.50
N PHE A 38 -1.94 -3.14 -14.40
CA PHE A 38 -3.10 -2.65 -13.64
C PHE A 38 -4.00 -3.80 -13.13
N SER A 39 -3.39 -4.90 -12.68
CA SER A 39 -4.11 -6.11 -12.26
C SER A 39 -5.11 -5.84 -11.14
N PHE A 40 -4.82 -4.92 -10.22
CA PHE A 40 -5.69 -4.61 -9.11
C PHE A 40 -7.03 -4.01 -9.57
N GLU A 41 -6.99 -2.97 -10.41
CA GLU A 41 -8.22 -2.33 -10.91
C GLU A 41 -8.99 -3.24 -11.88
N LYS A 42 -8.30 -4.07 -12.67
CA LYS A 42 -8.97 -5.02 -13.58
C LYS A 42 -9.83 -6.01 -12.84
N VAL A 43 -9.31 -6.57 -11.74
CA VAL A 43 -10.06 -7.54 -10.93
C VAL A 43 -11.24 -6.88 -10.22
N ILE A 44 -11.08 -5.63 -9.75
CA ILE A 44 -12.18 -4.91 -9.07
C ILE A 44 -13.25 -4.43 -10.05
N ALA A 45 -12.89 -4.20 -11.31
CA ALA A 45 -13.81 -3.74 -12.36
C ALA A 45 -14.69 -4.85 -12.97
N GLU A 46 -14.54 -6.11 -12.53
CA GLU A 46 -15.40 -7.21 -12.95
C GLU A 46 -16.84 -7.03 -12.43
N ASP A 47 -17.82 -7.60 -13.12
CA ASP A 47 -19.24 -7.42 -12.81
C ASP A 47 -19.70 -8.09 -11.51
N GLU A 48 -18.86 -8.91 -10.89
CA GLU A 48 -19.13 -9.61 -9.64
C GLU A 48 -18.61 -8.83 -8.42
N ILE A 49 -19.09 -9.20 -7.23
CA ILE A 49 -18.62 -8.59 -5.97
C ILE A 49 -17.16 -9.00 -5.73
N SER A 50 -16.28 -8.01 -5.67
CA SER A 50 -14.87 -8.20 -5.35
C SER A 50 -14.59 -8.02 -3.86
N PHE A 51 -13.77 -8.90 -3.29
CA PHE A 51 -13.34 -8.84 -1.89
C PHE A 51 -11.87 -8.43 -1.79
N ILE A 52 -11.61 -7.34 -1.05
CA ILE A 52 -10.27 -6.94 -0.65
C ILE A 52 -10.08 -7.37 0.80
N CYS A 53 -9.30 -8.41 1.05
CA CYS A 53 -9.03 -8.92 2.39
C CYS A 53 -7.80 -8.24 2.98
N GLU A 54 -7.88 -7.80 4.24
CA GLU A 54 -6.81 -7.03 4.88
C GLU A 54 -5.97 -7.89 5.82
N ILE A 55 -4.64 -7.85 5.64
CA ILE A 55 -3.64 -8.44 6.53
C ILE A 55 -3.09 -7.35 7.45
N LYS A 56 -3.48 -7.41 8.73
CA LYS A 56 -3.17 -6.38 9.74
C LYS A 56 -2.87 -7.01 11.10
N LYS A 57 -1.67 -6.72 11.64
CA LYS A 57 -1.22 -7.23 12.93
C LYS A 57 -1.76 -6.44 14.13
N ALA A 58 -1.87 -5.13 13.98
CA ALA A 58 -2.28 -4.22 15.04
C ALA A 58 -3.03 -3.01 14.48
N SER A 59 -3.74 -2.29 15.33
CA SER A 59 -4.31 -0.96 15.01
C SER A 59 -4.31 -0.05 16.23
N PRO A 60 -4.31 1.29 16.05
CA PRO A 60 -4.35 2.24 17.17
C PRO A 60 -5.53 2.06 18.12
N SER A 61 -6.67 1.59 17.58
CA SER A 61 -7.92 1.43 18.36
C SER A 61 -8.04 0.08 19.07
N LYS A 62 -7.37 -0.97 18.57
CA LYS A 62 -7.50 -2.34 19.12
C LYS A 62 -6.19 -2.89 19.69
N GLY A 63 -5.07 -2.18 19.53
CA GLY A 63 -3.76 -2.70 19.88
C GLY A 63 -3.35 -3.88 19.00
N VAL A 64 -2.59 -4.82 19.55
CA VAL A 64 -2.20 -6.06 18.86
C VAL A 64 -3.43 -6.96 18.68
N ILE A 65 -3.73 -7.34 17.45
CA ILE A 65 -4.90 -8.16 17.08
C ILE A 65 -4.52 -9.65 17.19
N ALA A 66 -3.28 -9.99 16.80
CA ALA A 66 -2.76 -11.34 16.86
C ALA A 66 -1.29 -11.33 17.31
N GLU A 67 -0.96 -12.05 18.38
CA GLU A 67 0.44 -12.19 18.84
C GLU A 67 1.23 -13.04 17.85
N GLU A 68 0.72 -14.21 17.48
CA GLU A 68 1.22 -14.99 16.36
C GLU A 68 0.60 -14.45 15.08
N PHE A 69 1.45 -14.10 14.12
CA PHE A 69 1.02 -13.46 12.88
C PHE A 69 1.58 -14.21 11.66
N PRO A 70 0.99 -15.35 11.30
CA PRO A 70 1.39 -16.16 10.16
C PRO A 70 0.86 -15.56 8.83
N TYR A 71 1.26 -14.33 8.51
CA TYR A 71 0.72 -13.52 7.40
C TYR A 71 0.77 -14.22 6.03
N ILE A 72 1.76 -15.08 5.77
CA ILE A 72 1.84 -15.85 4.51
C ILE A 72 0.70 -16.90 4.47
N GLN A 73 0.47 -17.59 5.59
CA GLN A 73 -0.61 -18.56 5.67
C GLN A 73 -1.97 -17.89 5.53
N ILE A 74 -2.17 -16.75 6.21
CA ILE A 74 -3.39 -15.93 6.10
C ILE A 74 -3.61 -15.48 4.65
N ALA A 75 -2.55 -15.03 3.96
CA ALA A 75 -2.65 -14.61 2.56
C ALA A 75 -3.10 -15.75 1.63
N LYS A 76 -2.56 -16.95 1.82
CA LYS A 76 -2.96 -18.14 1.05
C LYS A 76 -4.40 -18.58 1.36
N GLU A 77 -4.83 -18.46 2.60
CA GLU A 77 -6.21 -18.75 3.01
C GLU A 77 -7.19 -17.75 2.38
N TYR A 78 -6.85 -16.46 2.34
CA TYR A 78 -7.65 -15.44 1.65
C TYR A 78 -7.76 -15.72 0.16
N GLU A 79 -6.65 -16.01 -0.53
CA GLU A 79 -6.66 -16.38 -1.94
C GLU A 79 -7.49 -17.65 -2.17
N GLY A 80 -7.30 -18.69 -1.36
CA GLY A 80 -8.06 -19.94 -1.45
C GLY A 80 -9.56 -19.80 -1.16
N ALA A 81 -9.94 -18.79 -0.37
CA ALA A 81 -11.34 -18.44 -0.08
C ALA A 81 -11.98 -17.54 -1.16
N GLY A 82 -11.25 -17.16 -2.21
CA GLY A 82 -11.76 -16.36 -3.31
C GLY A 82 -11.62 -14.84 -3.11
N ALA A 83 -10.69 -14.38 -2.27
CA ALA A 83 -10.36 -12.96 -2.23
C ALA A 83 -9.87 -12.47 -3.59
N SER A 84 -10.39 -11.34 -4.04
CA SER A 84 -10.01 -10.72 -5.31
C SER A 84 -8.64 -10.02 -5.21
N CYS A 85 -8.37 -9.42 -4.05
CA CYS A 85 -7.14 -8.70 -3.74
C CYS A 85 -6.80 -8.82 -2.24
N ILE A 86 -5.54 -8.57 -1.88
CA ILE A 86 -5.12 -8.48 -0.49
C ILE A 86 -4.56 -7.08 -0.21
N SER A 87 -5.03 -6.46 0.88
CA SER A 87 -4.47 -5.23 1.45
C SER A 87 -3.48 -5.59 2.55
N VAL A 88 -2.22 -5.15 2.41
CA VAL A 88 -1.15 -5.46 3.37
C VAL A 88 -0.70 -4.20 4.08
N LEU A 89 -0.87 -4.16 5.41
CA LEU A 89 -0.37 -3.06 6.25
C LEU A 89 1.15 -3.08 6.29
N THR A 90 1.78 -1.97 5.87
CA THR A 90 3.24 -1.81 5.91
C THR A 90 3.69 -0.72 6.88
N GLU A 91 2.77 0.02 7.51
CA GLU A 91 3.06 1.04 8.50
C GLU A 91 3.53 0.39 9.83
N PRO A 92 4.79 0.65 10.30
CA PRO A 92 5.38 -0.12 11.41
C PRO A 92 5.02 0.39 12.80
N ASP A 93 4.81 1.69 12.99
CA ASP A 93 4.73 2.28 14.33
C ASP A 93 3.39 2.00 15.02
N TYR A 94 2.31 2.18 14.30
CA TYR A 94 0.95 2.10 14.82
C TYR A 94 0.21 0.81 14.43
N PHE A 95 0.54 0.24 13.27
CA PHE A 95 -0.12 -0.96 12.76
C PHE A 95 0.76 -2.21 12.85
N LYS A 96 2.01 -2.06 13.31
CA LYS A 96 2.99 -3.17 13.38
C LYS A 96 3.16 -3.89 12.04
N GLY A 97 2.99 -3.11 10.96
CA GLY A 97 3.21 -3.56 9.59
C GLY A 97 4.70 -3.62 9.24
N ASP A 98 5.00 -4.22 8.11
CA ASP A 98 6.36 -4.28 7.57
C ASP A 98 6.27 -4.46 6.05
N LYS A 99 7.09 -3.75 5.29
CA LYS A 99 7.21 -3.96 3.84
C LYS A 99 7.72 -5.37 3.47
N LYS A 100 8.42 -6.03 4.39
CA LYS A 100 8.78 -7.45 4.27
C LYS A 100 7.55 -8.35 4.14
N TYR A 101 6.45 -8.05 4.85
CA TYR A 101 5.21 -8.82 4.71
C TYR A 101 4.69 -8.74 3.29
N LEU A 102 4.66 -7.54 2.70
CA LEU A 102 4.24 -7.33 1.32
C LEU A 102 5.12 -8.11 0.34
N GLU A 103 6.44 -8.03 0.49
CA GLU A 103 7.40 -8.73 -0.35
C GLU A 103 7.26 -10.26 -0.27
N GLU A 104 7.13 -10.81 0.92
CA GLU A 104 6.99 -12.25 1.11
C GLU A 104 5.62 -12.77 0.64
N ILE A 105 4.54 -12.01 0.89
CA ILE A 105 3.21 -12.35 0.38
C ILE A 105 3.21 -12.36 -1.14
N SER A 106 3.81 -11.35 -1.80
CA SER A 106 3.85 -11.26 -3.26
C SER A 106 4.50 -12.45 -3.96
N ARG A 107 5.36 -13.18 -3.24
CA ARG A 107 5.99 -14.42 -3.74
C ARG A 107 5.17 -15.68 -3.49
N ASN A 108 4.09 -15.57 -2.72
CA ASN A 108 3.34 -16.72 -2.23
C ASN A 108 1.87 -16.75 -2.69
N VAL A 109 1.35 -15.66 -3.26
CA VAL A 109 0.01 -15.56 -3.82
C VAL A 109 0.06 -14.96 -5.23
N THR A 110 -0.98 -15.17 -6.01
CA THR A 110 -1.09 -14.68 -7.40
C THR A 110 -2.02 -13.48 -7.53
N ILE A 111 -2.92 -13.27 -6.57
CA ILE A 111 -3.86 -12.16 -6.57
C ILE A 111 -3.17 -10.82 -6.28
N PRO A 112 -3.69 -9.70 -6.81
CA PRO A 112 -3.10 -8.37 -6.68
C PRO A 112 -2.99 -7.90 -5.22
N LEU A 113 -1.90 -7.18 -4.91
CA LEU A 113 -1.63 -6.67 -3.58
C LEU A 113 -1.70 -5.14 -3.52
N LEU A 114 -2.42 -4.61 -2.52
CA LEU A 114 -2.42 -3.22 -2.14
C LEU A 114 -1.42 -2.98 -1.00
N ARG A 115 -0.46 -2.09 -1.20
CA ARG A 115 0.32 -1.54 -0.07
C ARG A 115 -0.55 -0.56 0.71
N LYS A 116 -0.91 -0.91 1.93
CA LYS A 116 -1.68 -0.07 2.85
C LYS A 116 -0.73 0.69 3.78
N ASP A 117 -0.48 1.94 3.45
CA ASP A 117 0.42 2.85 4.16
C ASP A 117 -0.02 4.30 3.94
N PHE A 118 0.54 5.26 4.66
CA PHE A 118 0.33 6.69 4.45
C PHE A 118 1.32 7.22 3.42
N VAL A 119 0.96 7.15 2.14
CA VAL A 119 1.85 7.57 1.05
C VAL A 119 1.92 9.09 1.00
N ILE A 120 3.08 9.65 1.35
CA ILE A 120 3.36 11.10 1.40
C ILE A 120 4.55 11.51 0.54
N ASP A 121 5.20 10.56 -0.11
CA ASP A 121 6.39 10.79 -0.92
C ASP A 121 6.45 9.79 -2.08
N GLU A 122 6.92 10.24 -3.25
CA GLU A 122 7.09 9.37 -4.42
C GLU A 122 8.01 8.17 -4.16
N TYR A 123 8.94 8.29 -3.22
CA TYR A 123 9.79 7.19 -2.78
C TYR A 123 8.99 5.95 -2.42
N MET A 124 7.89 6.14 -1.70
CA MET A 124 7.05 5.04 -1.22
C MET A 124 6.34 4.29 -2.36
N ILE A 125 6.07 4.96 -3.48
CA ILE A 125 5.43 4.34 -4.65
C ILE A 125 6.43 3.45 -5.39
N TYR A 126 7.64 3.95 -5.63
CA TYR A 126 8.72 3.14 -6.22
C TYR A 126 9.11 1.97 -5.32
N ASP A 127 9.20 2.20 -4.01
CA ASP A 127 9.46 1.16 -3.01
C ASP A 127 8.34 0.10 -2.97
N ALA A 128 7.07 0.51 -3.10
CA ALA A 128 5.93 -0.41 -3.20
C ALA A 128 6.06 -1.35 -4.42
N LYS A 129 6.43 -0.81 -5.58
CA LYS A 129 6.69 -1.60 -6.80
C LYS A 129 7.76 -2.66 -6.56
N ILE A 130 8.86 -2.28 -5.93
CA ILE A 130 9.99 -3.19 -5.64
C ILE A 130 9.56 -4.35 -4.72
N HIS A 131 8.66 -4.08 -3.77
CA HIS A 131 8.15 -5.07 -2.84
C HIS A 131 6.91 -5.84 -3.34
N GLY A 132 6.56 -5.69 -4.63
CA GLY A 132 5.53 -6.51 -5.28
C GLY A 132 4.10 -5.99 -5.15
N ALA A 133 3.89 -4.72 -4.76
CA ALA A 133 2.55 -4.14 -4.80
C ALA A 133 2.07 -3.94 -6.24
N SER A 134 0.79 -4.20 -6.47
CA SER A 134 0.06 -3.87 -7.69
C SER A 134 -0.74 -2.57 -7.55
N CYS A 135 -0.92 -2.09 -6.31
CA CYS A 135 -1.68 -0.91 -5.97
C CYS A 135 -1.09 -0.20 -4.74
N VAL A 136 -1.25 1.11 -4.67
CA VAL A 136 -0.96 1.91 -3.47
C VAL A 136 -2.19 2.71 -3.05
N LEU A 137 -2.28 3.03 -1.75
CA LEU A 137 -3.31 3.91 -1.20
C LEU A 137 -2.84 5.37 -1.28
N LEU A 138 -3.65 6.23 -1.89
CA LEU A 138 -3.46 7.69 -1.92
C LEU A 138 -4.61 8.36 -1.18
N ILE A 139 -4.31 9.12 -0.13
CA ILE A 139 -5.32 9.71 0.77
C ILE A 139 -5.43 11.21 0.50
N CYS A 140 -6.57 11.68 -0.01
CA CYS A 140 -6.78 13.09 -0.38
C CYS A 140 -6.63 14.06 0.79
N SER A 141 -6.92 13.64 2.02
CA SER A 141 -6.81 14.51 3.20
C SER A 141 -5.37 14.80 3.65
N ILE A 142 -4.38 14.05 3.13
CA ILE A 142 -2.95 14.24 3.45
C ILE A 142 -2.12 14.66 2.24
N LEU A 143 -2.69 14.61 1.04
CA LEU A 143 -2.02 14.98 -0.22
C LEU A 143 -2.65 16.24 -0.81
N GLY A 144 -1.83 17.18 -1.23
CA GLY A 144 -2.29 18.27 -2.09
C GLY A 144 -2.66 17.79 -3.50
N LYS A 145 -3.53 18.54 -4.19
CA LYS A 145 -3.97 18.18 -5.56
C LYS A 145 -2.82 17.86 -6.50
N LYS A 146 -1.76 18.70 -6.50
CA LYS A 146 -0.59 18.51 -7.37
C LYS A 146 0.20 17.26 -7.05
N GLU A 147 0.32 16.91 -5.76
CA GLU A 147 0.98 15.70 -5.30
C GLU A 147 0.16 14.47 -5.69
N LEU A 148 -1.15 14.52 -5.51
CA LEU A 148 -2.05 13.44 -5.90
C LEU A 148 -1.95 13.16 -7.41
N GLU A 149 -2.04 14.19 -8.26
CA GLU A 149 -1.89 14.08 -9.71
C GLU A 149 -0.53 13.48 -10.09
N LYS A 150 0.55 13.96 -9.47
CA LYS A 150 1.90 13.43 -9.68
C LYS A 150 2.01 11.95 -9.29
N TYR A 151 1.42 11.56 -8.16
CA TYR A 151 1.54 10.19 -7.65
C TYR A 151 0.71 9.20 -8.49
N ILE A 152 -0.46 9.62 -8.96
CA ILE A 152 -1.24 8.84 -9.93
C ILE A 152 -0.42 8.62 -11.20
N GLN A 153 0.23 9.67 -11.75
CA GLN A 153 1.06 9.53 -12.93
C GLN A 153 2.23 8.57 -12.72
N ILE A 154 2.87 8.59 -11.54
CA ILE A 154 3.94 7.62 -11.22
C ILE A 154 3.39 6.19 -11.19
N CYS A 155 2.20 5.99 -10.63
CA CYS A 155 1.54 4.67 -10.64
C CYS A 155 1.28 4.21 -12.08
N ASP A 156 0.76 5.09 -12.94
CA ASP A 156 0.51 4.79 -14.36
C ASP A 156 1.79 4.41 -15.10
N ASP A 157 2.88 5.14 -14.87
CA ASP A 157 4.18 4.87 -15.49
C ASP A 157 4.71 3.48 -15.08
N LEU A 158 4.45 3.05 -13.85
CA LEU A 158 4.82 1.74 -13.31
C LEU A 158 3.82 0.61 -13.64
N GLY A 159 2.65 0.95 -14.21
CA GLY A 159 1.56 0.00 -14.46
C GLY A 159 0.90 -0.52 -13.17
N MET A 160 0.90 0.32 -12.13
CA MET A 160 0.26 0.07 -10.84
C MET A 160 -1.06 0.85 -10.76
N SER A 161 -2.02 0.31 -10.03
CA SER A 161 -3.25 1.04 -9.70
C SER A 161 -3.03 2.00 -8.51
N ALA A 162 -3.83 3.05 -8.45
CA ALA A 162 -3.92 3.96 -7.31
C ALA A 162 -5.33 3.89 -6.70
N LEU A 163 -5.43 3.40 -5.46
CA LEU A 163 -6.68 3.47 -4.70
C LEU A 163 -6.74 4.83 -4.01
N VAL A 164 -7.64 5.71 -4.48
CA VAL A 164 -7.78 7.08 -3.95
C VAL A 164 -8.86 7.12 -2.89
N GLU A 165 -8.47 7.43 -1.65
CA GLU A 165 -9.38 7.64 -0.54
C GLU A 165 -9.78 9.12 -0.48
N ALA A 166 -11.06 9.41 -0.72
CA ALA A 166 -11.64 10.75 -0.64
C ALA A 166 -12.66 10.83 0.49
N CYS A 167 -12.60 11.91 1.27
CA CYS A 167 -13.63 12.24 2.25
C CYS A 167 -14.84 12.87 1.53
N LEU A 168 -16.05 12.42 1.86
CA LEU A 168 -17.27 12.98 1.27
C LEU A 168 -17.49 14.42 1.76
N LEU A 169 -17.67 15.34 0.83
CA LEU A 169 -17.90 16.77 1.12
C LEU A 169 -19.18 17.05 1.94
N TYR A 170 -20.11 16.09 1.99
CA TYR A 170 -21.40 16.27 2.72
C TYR A 170 -21.32 15.90 4.21
N THR A 171 -20.19 15.44 4.70
CA THR A 171 -19.98 15.09 6.11
C THR A 171 -19.21 16.14 6.88
N SER A 172 -18.84 17.25 6.25
CA SER A 172 -18.34 18.43 6.95
C SER A 172 -19.52 19.22 7.47
N PRO A 173 -19.63 19.46 8.80
CA PRO A 173 -20.64 20.36 9.38
C PRO A 173 -20.44 21.80 8.93
#